data_7d8941c8b875c4fb83cc6208b7f5fa94
#
_entry.id   7d8941c8b875c4fb83cc6208b7f5fa94
#
_cell.length_a   1.000
_cell.length_b   1.000
_cell.length_c   1.000
_cell.angle_alpha   90.00
_cell.angle_beta   90.00
_cell.angle_gamma   90.00
#
_symmetry.space_group_name_H-M   'P 1'
#
loop_
_entity.id
_entity.type
_entity.pdbx_description
1 polymer ?
#
loop_
_entity_poly.entity_id
_entity_poly.type
_entity_poly.pdbx_seq_one_letter_code
_entity_poly.pdbx_strand_id
1 'polypeptide(L)'
;LVLESLSNYITYVERELFDTESGTVYNDYQKNNSHHRLYNYPWISVFYIELYRLFSDKHYLQYAYHALCSFYQQGGTHFYAIEVPLEELSTLLSAEHMEEECNMLMTYFREHCDRILANGLHYPAHEVNYEQSIVAPAASLLLQMYIVTKEEKYLEGAKLQLDVLELFHGRQPDYHLY
;
A
#
# COMPACT_ATOMS: atom_id res chain seq x y z
N LEU A 1 20.37 7.11 -21.97
CA LEU A 1 19.08 7.81 -22.09
C LEU A 1 18.05 7.32 -21.07
N VAL A 2 17.63 6.02 -21.06
CA VAL A 2 16.60 5.54 -20.11
C VAL A 2 17.08 5.62 -18.66
N LEU A 3 18.27 5.11 -18.35
CA LEU A 3 18.83 5.15 -16.98
C LEU A 3 19.09 6.59 -16.50
N GLU A 4 19.50 7.45 -17.36
CA GLU A 4 19.67 8.89 -17.06
C GLU A 4 18.33 9.56 -16.76
N SER A 5 17.30 9.26 -17.55
CA SER A 5 15.94 9.75 -17.30
C SER A 5 15.40 9.25 -15.96
N LEU A 6 15.63 7.97 -15.63
CA LEU A 6 15.24 7.40 -14.35
C LEU A 6 15.99 8.07 -13.19
N SER A 7 17.31 8.27 -13.30
CA SER A 7 18.10 8.96 -12.28
C SER A 7 17.60 10.39 -12.02
N ASN A 8 17.26 11.12 -13.09
CA ASN A 8 16.68 12.46 -12.95
C ASN A 8 15.31 12.42 -12.26
N TYR A 9 14.49 11.39 -12.55
CA TYR A 9 13.20 11.21 -11.90
C TYR A 9 13.33 10.87 -10.42
N ILE A 10 14.24 9.97 -10.04
CA ILE A 10 14.55 9.66 -8.64
C ILE A 10 14.95 10.94 -7.90
N THR A 11 15.91 11.70 -8.47
CA THR A 11 16.35 12.97 -7.90
C THR A 11 15.20 13.97 -7.72
N TYR A 12 14.27 14.04 -8.68
CA TYR A 12 13.09 14.87 -8.58
C TYR A 12 12.17 14.43 -7.43
N VAL A 13 11.86 13.12 -7.35
CA VAL A 13 11.00 12.57 -6.28
C VAL A 13 11.57 12.88 -4.89
N GLU A 14 12.86 12.61 -4.67
CA GLU A 14 13.51 12.82 -3.37
C GLU A 14 13.64 14.30 -3.00
N ARG A 15 13.81 15.17 -3.97
CA ARG A 15 13.90 16.61 -3.73
C ARG A 15 12.54 17.25 -3.48
N GLU A 16 11.52 16.85 -4.24
CA GLU A 16 10.25 17.59 -4.31
C GLU A 16 9.09 16.88 -3.60
N LEU A 17 9.04 15.54 -3.67
CA LEU A 17 7.85 14.76 -3.33
C LEU A 17 8.02 13.80 -2.17
N PHE A 18 9.25 13.55 -1.72
CA PHE A 18 9.51 12.57 -0.68
C PHE A 18 10.62 13.03 0.26
N ASP A 19 10.40 12.84 1.55
CA ASP A 19 11.42 13.02 2.56
C ASP A 19 11.97 11.67 2.99
N THR A 20 13.21 11.39 2.64
CA THR A 20 13.84 10.07 2.82
C THR A 20 14.10 9.71 4.28
N GLU A 21 14.16 10.70 5.18
CA GLU A 21 14.37 10.49 6.62
C GLU A 21 13.05 10.20 7.35
N SER A 22 12.05 11.07 7.14
CA SER A 22 10.76 10.96 7.82
C SER A 22 9.75 10.04 7.12
N GLY A 23 10.01 9.67 5.85
CA GLY A 23 9.05 8.95 5.02
C GLY A 23 7.84 9.76 4.60
N THR A 24 7.87 11.09 4.79
CA THR A 24 6.76 11.96 4.40
C THR A 24 6.64 12.04 2.88
N VAL A 25 5.45 11.74 2.36
CA VAL A 25 5.10 11.91 0.95
C VAL A 25 4.37 13.23 0.78
N TYR A 26 4.81 14.02 -0.19
CA TYR A 26 4.20 15.31 -0.52
C TYR A 26 3.33 15.17 -1.76
N ASN A 27 2.20 15.87 -1.75
CA ASN A 27 1.22 15.79 -2.84
C ASN A 27 1.59 16.70 -4.03
N ASP A 28 2.49 17.66 -3.81
CA ASP A 28 2.91 18.62 -4.85
C ASP A 28 4.38 19.00 -4.69
N TYR A 29 4.96 19.60 -5.73
CA TYR A 29 6.36 20.04 -5.78
C TYR A 29 6.71 21.00 -4.63
N GLN A 30 8.02 21.16 -4.39
CA GLN A 30 8.55 21.94 -3.27
C GLN A 30 8.09 21.45 -1.88
N LYS A 31 7.91 20.13 -1.77
CA LYS A 31 7.48 19.48 -0.52
C LYS A 31 6.18 20.08 0.04
N ASN A 32 5.23 20.38 -0.84
CA ASN A 32 3.96 21.01 -0.46
C ASN A 32 2.89 19.96 -0.13
N ASN A 33 2.33 20.04 1.07
CA ASN A 33 1.24 19.19 1.57
C ASN A 33 0.00 19.99 2.00
N SER A 34 -0.24 21.16 1.38
CA SER A 34 -1.47 21.93 1.65
C SER A 34 -2.74 21.11 1.42
N HIS A 35 -2.67 20.09 0.56
CA HIS A 35 -3.69 19.08 0.31
C HIS A 35 -3.11 17.69 0.53
N HIS A 36 -2.85 17.33 1.79
CA HIS A 36 -2.26 16.06 2.17
C HIS A 36 -3.11 14.87 1.72
N ARG A 37 -2.46 13.85 1.14
CA ARG A 37 -3.14 12.68 0.57
C ARG A 37 -2.43 11.38 0.93
N LEU A 38 -2.97 10.65 1.89
CA LEU A 38 -2.40 9.39 2.38
C LEU A 38 -2.35 8.29 1.30
N TYR A 39 -3.24 8.29 0.33
CA TYR A 39 -3.26 7.30 -0.76
C TYR A 39 -1.99 7.28 -1.65
N ASN A 40 -1.17 8.33 -1.59
CA ASN A 40 0.08 8.38 -2.36
C ASN A 40 1.22 7.58 -1.73
N TYR A 41 1.15 7.28 -0.43
CA TYR A 41 2.23 6.62 0.30
C TYR A 41 2.51 5.18 -0.16
N PRO A 42 1.50 4.31 -0.36
CA PRO A 42 1.73 2.98 -0.91
C PRO A 42 2.43 3.02 -2.27
N TRP A 43 2.05 3.94 -3.16
CA TRP A 43 2.67 4.07 -4.47
C TRP A 43 4.14 4.49 -4.40
N ILE A 44 4.50 5.38 -3.48
CA ILE A 44 5.91 5.73 -3.24
C ILE A 44 6.68 4.53 -2.67
N SER A 45 6.06 3.75 -1.79
CA SER A 45 6.67 2.53 -1.28
C SER A 45 6.93 1.52 -2.41
N VAL A 46 5.94 1.26 -3.28
CA VAL A 46 6.10 0.39 -4.46
C VAL A 46 7.20 0.92 -5.39
N PHE A 47 7.24 2.23 -5.64
CA PHE A 47 8.29 2.84 -6.45
C PHE A 47 9.70 2.51 -5.92
N TYR A 48 9.93 2.60 -4.62
CA TYR A 48 11.22 2.27 -4.02
C TYR A 48 11.50 0.76 -3.98
N ILE A 49 10.49 -0.08 -3.86
CA ILE A 49 10.64 -1.54 -4.03
C ILE A 49 11.15 -1.86 -5.44
N GLU A 50 10.57 -1.24 -6.47
CA GLU A 50 11.02 -1.44 -7.86
C GLU A 50 12.44 -0.92 -8.10
N LEU A 51 12.83 0.18 -7.46
CA LEU A 51 14.22 0.65 -7.51
C LEU A 51 15.19 -0.32 -6.83
N TYR A 52 14.79 -0.90 -5.69
CA TYR A 52 15.58 -1.96 -5.06
C TYR A 52 15.76 -3.17 -5.99
N ARG A 53 14.70 -3.61 -6.67
CA ARG A 53 14.78 -4.71 -7.64
C ARG A 53 15.74 -4.41 -8.79
N LEU A 54 15.76 -3.16 -9.25
CA LEU A 54 16.59 -2.73 -10.36
C LEU A 54 18.06 -2.57 -9.99
N PHE A 55 18.34 -2.01 -8.82
CA PHE A 55 19.69 -1.60 -8.42
C PHE A 55 20.31 -2.49 -7.33
N SER A 56 19.52 -3.31 -6.65
CA SER A 56 19.93 -4.14 -5.50
C SER A 56 20.55 -3.33 -4.35
N ASP A 57 20.11 -2.09 -4.18
CA ASP A 57 20.59 -1.20 -3.13
C ASP A 57 19.57 -1.10 -2.00
N LYS A 58 19.96 -1.55 -0.80
CA LYS A 58 19.10 -1.66 0.39
C LYS A 58 18.51 -0.33 0.86
N HIS A 59 19.15 0.81 0.53
CA HIS A 59 18.58 2.09 0.94
C HIS A 59 17.21 2.34 0.34
N TYR A 60 16.89 1.77 -0.83
CA TYR A 60 15.54 1.84 -1.39
C TYR A 60 14.51 1.06 -0.58
N LEU A 61 14.89 -0.09 0.00
CA LEU A 61 13.98 -0.79 0.94
C LEU A 61 13.76 0.03 2.21
N GLN A 62 14.78 0.72 2.70
CA GLN A 62 14.63 1.65 3.82
C GLN A 62 13.64 2.77 3.51
N TYR A 63 13.70 3.33 2.30
CA TYR A 63 12.77 4.38 1.87
C TYR A 63 11.33 3.86 1.70
N ALA A 64 11.17 2.65 1.15
CA ALA A 64 9.87 1.98 1.08
C ALA A 64 9.26 1.77 2.48
N TYR A 65 10.08 1.32 3.43
CA TYR A 65 9.71 1.18 4.83
C TYR A 65 9.32 2.51 5.47
N HIS A 66 10.14 3.56 5.30
CA HIS A 66 9.84 4.89 5.85
C HIS A 66 8.51 5.44 5.33
N ALA A 67 8.24 5.30 4.03
CA ALA A 67 6.98 5.72 3.45
C ALA A 67 5.78 5.04 4.12
N LEU A 68 5.81 3.70 4.28
CA LEU A 68 4.71 2.98 4.94
C LEU A 68 4.61 3.25 6.44
N CYS A 69 5.72 3.39 7.15
CA CYS A 69 5.67 3.81 8.55
C CYS A 69 4.99 5.17 8.71
N SER A 70 5.37 6.14 7.88
CA SER A 70 4.76 7.46 7.87
C SER A 70 3.27 7.41 7.53
N PHE A 71 2.87 6.58 6.55
CA PHE A 71 1.46 6.30 6.25
C PHE A 71 0.68 5.85 7.48
N TYR A 72 1.18 4.84 8.18
CA TYR A 72 0.49 4.29 9.34
C TYR A 72 0.47 5.24 10.54
N GLN A 73 1.57 5.95 10.80
CA GLN A 73 1.65 6.97 11.85
C GLN A 73 0.64 8.10 11.66
N GLN A 74 0.26 8.37 10.42
CA GLN A 74 -0.74 9.38 10.06
C GLN A 74 -2.17 8.82 9.95
N GLY A 75 -2.41 7.60 10.42
CA GLY A 75 -3.73 6.98 10.48
C GLY A 75 -4.08 6.11 9.29
N GLY A 76 -3.09 5.63 8.53
CA GLY A 76 -3.26 4.77 7.37
C GLY A 76 -4.08 3.51 7.60
N THR A 77 -4.14 2.98 8.84
CA THR A 77 -4.98 1.84 9.20
C THR A 77 -6.49 2.09 9.01
N HIS A 78 -6.90 3.35 8.83
CA HIS A 78 -8.29 3.72 8.58
C HIS A 78 -8.65 3.82 7.09
N PHE A 79 -7.66 3.71 6.19
CA PHE A 79 -7.83 3.89 4.76
C PHE A 79 -7.74 2.56 4.00
N TYR A 80 -8.55 2.40 2.98
CA TYR A 80 -8.53 1.26 2.07
C TYR A 80 -7.67 1.61 0.84
N ALA A 81 -6.39 1.90 1.10
CA ALA A 81 -5.47 2.35 0.06
C ALA A 81 -5.12 1.23 -0.91
N ILE A 82 -5.07 1.57 -2.20
CA ILE A 82 -4.68 0.67 -3.28
C ILE A 82 -3.18 0.40 -3.20
N GLU A 83 -2.78 -0.84 -3.51
CA GLU A 83 -1.37 -1.26 -3.66
C GLU A 83 -0.49 -1.12 -2.41
N VAL A 84 -1.06 -1.29 -1.21
CA VAL A 84 -0.21 -1.47 -0.02
C VAL A 84 0.60 -2.77 -0.19
N PRO A 85 1.95 -2.70 -0.30
CA PRO A 85 2.80 -3.85 -0.64
C PRO A 85 3.18 -4.68 0.60
N LEU A 86 2.16 -5.22 1.31
CA LEU A 86 2.35 -5.92 2.59
C LEU A 86 3.24 -7.16 2.44
N GLU A 87 2.82 -8.10 1.60
CA GLU A 87 3.52 -9.38 1.42
C GLU A 87 4.90 -9.15 0.82
N GLU A 88 4.97 -8.33 -0.19
CA GLU A 88 6.19 -8.06 -0.93
C GLU A 88 7.26 -7.39 -0.06
N LEU A 89 6.91 -6.28 0.59
CA LEU A 89 7.88 -5.54 1.40
C LEU A 89 8.32 -6.34 2.62
N SER A 90 7.41 -7.04 3.30
CA SER A 90 7.78 -7.88 4.45
C SER A 90 8.73 -9.01 4.04
N THR A 91 8.50 -9.62 2.88
CA THR A 91 9.36 -10.67 2.33
C THR A 91 10.76 -10.14 1.99
N LEU A 92 10.85 -8.98 1.34
CA LEU A 92 12.13 -8.36 0.97
C LEU A 92 12.92 -7.90 2.20
N LEU A 93 12.27 -7.25 3.16
CA LEU A 93 12.92 -6.83 4.41
C LEU A 93 13.51 -8.03 5.17
N SER A 94 12.74 -9.12 5.26
CA SER A 94 13.22 -10.35 5.91
C SER A 94 14.38 -10.98 5.15
N ALA A 95 14.32 -11.05 3.83
CA ALA A 95 15.40 -11.57 2.99
C ALA A 95 16.70 -10.77 3.11
N GLU A 96 16.61 -9.47 3.35
CA GLU A 96 17.73 -8.55 3.53
C GLU A 96 18.19 -8.41 5.00
N HIS A 97 17.63 -9.21 5.91
CA HIS A 97 17.93 -9.18 7.35
C HIS A 97 17.62 -7.84 8.04
N MET A 98 16.53 -7.18 7.60
CA MET A 98 15.98 -5.96 8.19
C MET A 98 14.81 -6.34 9.14
N GLU A 99 15.12 -7.12 10.17
CA GLU A 99 14.10 -7.76 11.03
C GLU A 99 13.34 -6.76 11.90
N GLU A 100 13.98 -5.68 12.34
CA GLU A 100 13.34 -4.65 13.16
C GLU A 100 12.28 -3.89 12.34
N GLU A 101 12.64 -3.51 11.12
CA GLU A 101 11.75 -2.84 10.17
C GLU A 101 10.57 -3.74 9.77
N CYS A 102 10.88 -5.01 9.47
CA CYS A 102 9.85 -6.01 9.15
C CYS A 102 8.86 -6.18 10.30
N ASN A 103 9.33 -6.36 11.53
CA ASN A 103 8.47 -6.53 12.71
C ASN A 103 7.61 -5.31 13.00
N MET A 104 8.16 -4.11 12.82
CA MET A 104 7.42 -2.85 12.99
C MET A 104 6.27 -2.78 11.98
N LEU A 105 6.53 -3.01 10.69
CA LEU A 105 5.50 -3.01 9.66
C LEU A 105 4.47 -4.12 9.88
N MET A 106 4.89 -5.33 10.26
CA MET A 106 3.96 -6.42 10.56
C MET A 106 2.98 -6.07 11.69
N THR A 107 3.41 -5.25 12.65
CA THR A 107 2.50 -4.72 13.68
C THR A 107 1.43 -3.82 13.08
N TYR A 108 1.80 -2.88 12.23
CA TYR A 108 0.86 -2.02 11.52
C TYR A 108 -0.05 -2.79 10.56
N PHE A 109 0.50 -3.72 9.80
CA PHE A 109 -0.26 -4.54 8.86
C PHE A 109 -1.31 -5.38 9.58
N ARG A 110 -0.96 -5.95 10.72
CA ARG A 110 -1.90 -6.72 11.55
C ARG A 110 -3.03 -5.83 12.06
N GLU A 111 -2.71 -4.66 12.61
CA GLU A 111 -3.72 -3.70 13.05
C GLU A 111 -4.66 -3.30 11.90
N HIS A 112 -4.11 -3.01 10.73
CA HIS A 112 -4.88 -2.62 9.54
C HIS A 112 -5.82 -3.74 9.10
N CYS A 113 -5.31 -4.96 8.93
CA CYS A 113 -6.10 -6.12 8.52
C CYS A 113 -7.16 -6.51 9.58
N ASP A 114 -6.84 -6.45 10.87
CA ASP A 114 -7.78 -6.73 11.93
C ASP A 114 -8.91 -5.68 11.98
N ARG A 115 -8.61 -4.42 11.64
CA ARG A 115 -9.63 -3.36 11.48
C ARG A 115 -10.54 -3.63 10.28
N ILE A 116 -9.99 -4.04 9.13
CA ILE A 116 -10.78 -4.45 7.96
C ILE A 116 -11.70 -5.63 8.32
N LEU A 117 -11.20 -6.63 9.03
CA LEU A 117 -12.02 -7.76 9.53
C LEU A 117 -13.14 -7.29 10.44
N ALA A 118 -12.85 -6.40 11.39
CA ALA A 118 -13.84 -5.87 12.32
C ALA A 118 -14.94 -5.06 11.62
N ASN A 119 -14.58 -4.32 10.58
CA ASN A 119 -15.55 -3.57 9.77
C ASN A 119 -16.40 -4.50 8.89
N GLY A 120 -15.86 -5.62 8.44
CA GLY A 120 -16.53 -6.51 7.50
C GLY A 120 -16.95 -5.77 6.24
N LEU A 121 -18.27 -5.69 5.98
CA LEU A 121 -18.84 -4.93 4.86
C LEU A 121 -19.33 -3.52 5.24
N HIS A 122 -19.08 -3.09 6.47
CA HIS A 122 -19.40 -1.73 6.93
C HIS A 122 -18.18 -0.82 6.74
N TYR A 123 -17.96 -0.38 5.51
CA TYR A 123 -16.81 0.47 5.17
C TYR A 123 -16.85 1.80 5.95
N PRO A 124 -15.67 2.39 6.27
CA PRO A 124 -15.60 3.68 6.94
C PRO A 124 -16.35 4.78 6.18
N ALA A 125 -16.98 5.71 6.91
CA ALA A 125 -17.84 6.74 6.32
C ALA A 125 -17.08 7.73 5.39
N HIS A 126 -15.77 7.79 5.48
CA HIS A 126 -14.93 8.62 4.59
C HIS A 126 -14.54 7.89 3.29
N GLU A 127 -14.80 6.57 3.22
CA GLU A 127 -14.60 5.78 2.01
C GLU A 127 -15.93 5.67 1.23
N VAL A 128 -15.83 5.40 -0.06
CA VAL A 128 -17.01 5.16 -0.89
C VAL A 128 -17.51 3.73 -0.65
N ASN A 129 -18.75 3.60 -0.16
CA ASN A 129 -19.32 2.30 0.09
C ASN A 129 -19.59 1.54 -1.21
N TYR A 130 -19.24 0.24 -1.20
CA TYR A 130 -19.50 -0.68 -2.32
C TYR A 130 -18.93 -0.21 -3.66
N GLU A 131 -17.79 0.47 -3.62
CA GLU A 131 -17.02 0.76 -4.81
C GLU A 131 -15.86 -0.22 -4.96
N GLN A 132 -15.57 -0.61 -6.20
CA GLN A 132 -14.48 -1.55 -6.51
C GLN A 132 -13.13 -1.08 -5.95
N SER A 133 -12.85 0.23 -5.99
CA SER A 133 -11.61 0.83 -5.49
C SER A 133 -11.43 0.74 -3.97
N ILE A 134 -12.48 0.32 -3.22
CA ILE A 134 -12.45 0.10 -1.78
C ILE A 134 -12.49 -1.39 -1.45
N VAL A 135 -13.35 -2.15 -2.13
CA VAL A 135 -13.52 -3.59 -1.91
C VAL A 135 -12.27 -4.37 -2.34
N ALA A 136 -11.68 -4.03 -3.47
CA ALA A 136 -10.49 -4.72 -3.97
C ALA A 136 -9.26 -4.55 -3.07
N PRO A 137 -8.89 -3.35 -2.58
CA PRO A 137 -7.83 -3.20 -1.58
C PRO A 137 -8.08 -3.97 -0.29
N ALA A 138 -9.33 -4.00 0.23
CA ALA A 138 -9.67 -4.78 1.41
C ALA A 138 -9.42 -6.28 1.20
N ALA A 139 -9.88 -6.84 0.06
CA ALA A 139 -9.61 -8.22 -0.30
C ALA A 139 -8.12 -8.50 -0.46
N SER A 140 -7.40 -7.63 -1.17
CA SER A 140 -5.96 -7.76 -1.42
C SER A 140 -5.14 -7.76 -0.14
N LEU A 141 -5.37 -6.80 0.77
CA LEU A 141 -4.65 -6.73 2.04
C LEU A 141 -4.85 -7.97 2.90
N LEU A 142 -6.10 -8.46 3.00
CA LEU A 142 -6.41 -9.67 3.77
C LEU A 142 -5.76 -10.90 3.14
N LEU A 143 -5.74 -11.03 1.80
CA LEU A 143 -5.06 -12.13 1.12
C LEU A 143 -3.54 -12.09 1.33
N GLN A 144 -2.91 -10.93 1.20
CA GLN A 144 -1.50 -10.75 1.47
C GLN A 144 -1.17 -11.14 2.93
N MET A 145 -1.99 -10.70 3.89
CA MET A 145 -1.81 -11.04 5.29
C MET A 145 -1.96 -12.55 5.54
N TYR A 146 -2.92 -13.22 4.88
CA TYR A 146 -3.02 -14.67 4.91
C TYR A 146 -1.77 -15.35 4.31
N ILE A 147 -1.26 -14.85 3.20
CA ILE A 147 -0.04 -15.41 2.57
C ILE A 147 1.14 -15.38 3.54
N VAL A 148 1.31 -14.30 4.28
CA VAL A 148 2.42 -14.12 5.23
C VAL A 148 2.23 -14.90 6.53
N THR A 149 1.00 -14.89 7.10
CA THR A 149 0.76 -15.41 8.45
C THR A 149 0.16 -16.81 8.49
N LYS A 150 -0.53 -17.24 7.42
CA LYS A 150 -1.35 -18.48 7.34
C LYS A 150 -2.51 -18.50 8.33
N GLU A 151 -2.93 -17.36 8.88
CA GLU A 151 -4.07 -17.25 9.77
C GLU A 151 -5.39 -17.26 8.97
N GLU A 152 -6.20 -18.30 9.11
CA GLU A 152 -7.45 -18.54 8.36
C GLU A 152 -8.45 -17.37 8.44
N LYS A 153 -8.47 -16.63 9.55
CA LYS A 153 -9.36 -15.45 9.70
C LYS A 153 -9.22 -14.44 8.57
N TYR A 154 -7.98 -14.26 8.05
CA TYR A 154 -7.72 -13.33 6.95
C TYR A 154 -8.23 -13.88 5.62
N LEU A 155 -8.09 -15.19 5.38
CA LEU A 155 -8.64 -15.82 4.19
C LEU A 155 -10.17 -15.74 4.16
N GLU A 156 -10.83 -16.02 5.30
CA GLU A 156 -12.30 -15.92 5.41
C GLU A 156 -12.79 -14.49 5.20
N GLY A 157 -12.11 -13.51 5.80
CA GLY A 157 -12.42 -12.10 5.57
C GLY A 157 -12.21 -11.67 4.13
N ALA A 158 -11.14 -12.16 3.48
CA ALA A 158 -10.89 -11.89 2.06
C ALA A 158 -11.98 -12.48 1.16
N LYS A 159 -12.44 -13.72 1.42
CA LYS A 159 -13.56 -14.33 0.68
C LYS A 159 -14.81 -13.47 0.75
N LEU A 160 -15.16 -12.95 1.95
CA LEU A 160 -16.29 -12.06 2.11
C LEU A 160 -16.19 -10.81 1.23
N GLN A 161 -14.99 -10.20 1.12
CA GLN A 161 -14.76 -9.06 0.23
C GLN A 161 -14.83 -9.46 -1.24
N LEU A 162 -14.28 -10.64 -1.61
CA LEU A 162 -14.33 -11.15 -2.98
C LEU A 162 -15.75 -11.44 -3.44
N ASP A 163 -16.62 -11.95 -2.57
CA ASP A 163 -18.04 -12.18 -2.88
C ASP A 163 -18.74 -10.84 -3.25
N VAL A 164 -18.38 -9.75 -2.55
CA VAL A 164 -18.89 -8.41 -2.92
C VAL A 164 -18.26 -7.94 -4.25
N LEU A 165 -16.95 -8.18 -4.44
CA LEU A 165 -16.27 -7.78 -5.67
C LEU A 165 -16.87 -8.46 -6.91
N GLU A 166 -17.32 -9.71 -6.80
CA GLU A 166 -18.03 -10.43 -7.88
C GLU A 166 -19.32 -9.70 -8.33
N LEU A 167 -19.98 -8.96 -7.44
CA LEU A 167 -21.19 -8.22 -7.83
C LEU A 167 -20.91 -7.10 -8.85
N PHE A 168 -19.67 -6.63 -8.92
CA PHE A 168 -19.26 -5.64 -9.93
C PHE A 168 -19.01 -6.25 -11.31
N HIS A 169 -18.89 -7.59 -11.41
CA HIS A 169 -18.75 -8.34 -12.66
C HIS A 169 -20.09 -8.62 -13.37
N GLY A 170 -21.17 -7.99 -12.96
CA GLY A 170 -22.49 -8.21 -13.55
C GLY A 170 -22.42 -8.36 -15.07
N ARG A 171 -23.31 -9.18 -15.68
CA ARG A 171 -23.41 -9.32 -17.13
C ARG A 171 -23.61 -7.94 -17.74
N GLN A 172 -22.56 -7.42 -18.36
CA GLN A 172 -22.64 -6.17 -19.11
C GLN A 172 -23.58 -6.40 -20.29
N PRO A 173 -24.69 -5.68 -20.38
CA PRO A 173 -25.65 -5.88 -21.47
C PRO A 173 -25.10 -5.41 -22.82
N ASP A 174 -24.03 -4.62 -22.82
CA ASP A 174 -23.40 -4.09 -24.03
C ASP A 174 -21.89 -3.86 -23.80
N TYR A 175 -21.06 -4.33 -24.75
CA TYR A 175 -19.60 -4.14 -24.71
C TYR A 175 -19.15 -2.71 -25.03
N HIS A 176 -20.05 -1.81 -25.34
CA HIS A 176 -19.78 -0.46 -25.84
C HIS A 176 -19.89 0.64 -24.78
N LEU A 177 -20.04 0.28 -23.51
CA LEU A 177 -20.19 1.27 -22.43
C LEU A 177 -18.88 1.69 -21.76
N TYR A 178 -17.72 1.34 -22.37
CA TYR A 178 -16.39 1.75 -21.90
C TYR A 178 -15.52 2.26 -23.03
#